data_a2b722f35129cc20ab93fd48e50236cf
#
_entry.id   a2b722f35129cc20ab93fd48e50236cf
#
_cell.length_a   1.000
_cell.length_b   1.000
_cell.length_c   1.000
_cell.angle_alpha   90.00
_cell.angle_beta   90.00
_cell.angle_gamma   90.00
#
_symmetry.space_group_name_H-M   'P 1'
#
loop_
_entity.id
_entity.type
_entity.pdbx_description
1 polymer ?
#
loop_
_entity_poly.entity_id
_entity_poly.type
_entity_poly.pdbx_seq_one_letter_code
_entity_poly.pdbx_strand_id
1 'polypeptide(L)'
;MNLSVKDSAGTPLYRQIYDGVARAVINGELSPGEALPPIRTAAEELRVSVISVKHAWEELERDGFIITAVGRGSFVAELSKEELAKKRAALMKERLYEGVGFCKSLGASEEEIQKVIKELY
;
A
#
# COMPACT_ATOMS: atom_id res chain seq x y z
N MET A 1 -9.19 -10.88 5.21
CA MET A 1 -8.55 -9.79 4.46
C MET A 1 -8.97 -9.89 3.00
N ASN A 2 -9.69 -8.87 2.54
CA ASN A 2 -10.27 -8.87 1.20
C ASN A 2 -9.34 -8.18 0.18
N LEU A 3 -8.31 -8.88 -0.24
CA LEU A 3 -7.41 -8.39 -1.26
C LEU A 3 -7.55 -9.20 -2.54
N SER A 4 -7.46 -8.53 -3.66
CA SER A 4 -7.38 -9.15 -4.97
C SER A 4 -6.10 -8.69 -5.63
N VAL A 5 -5.27 -9.63 -6.03
CA VAL A 5 -4.02 -9.35 -6.72
C VAL A 5 -4.00 -10.02 -8.08
N LYS A 6 -3.40 -9.37 -9.06
CA LYS A 6 -3.35 -9.88 -10.43
C LYS A 6 -1.92 -9.84 -10.95
N ASP A 7 -1.41 -10.99 -11.34
CA ASP A 7 -0.08 -11.10 -11.91
C ASP A 7 0.06 -10.29 -13.19
N SER A 8 -1.01 -10.17 -13.97
CA SER A 8 -1.02 -9.49 -15.26
C SER A 8 -1.24 -7.97 -15.19
N ALA A 9 -1.31 -7.40 -13.99
CA ALA A 9 -1.67 -5.98 -13.82
C ALA A 9 -0.52 -5.00 -14.09
N GLY A 10 0.70 -5.48 -14.35
CA GLY A 10 1.86 -4.62 -14.61
C GLY A 10 2.52 -4.04 -13.35
N THR A 11 1.86 -4.14 -12.20
CA THR A 11 2.40 -3.70 -10.92
C THR A 11 2.92 -4.94 -10.16
N PRO A 12 4.11 -4.88 -9.55
CA PRO A 12 4.62 -6.02 -8.78
C PRO A 12 3.61 -6.52 -7.75
N LEU A 13 3.56 -7.83 -7.55
CA LEU A 13 2.60 -8.44 -6.62
C LEU A 13 2.74 -7.90 -5.19
N TYR A 14 3.97 -7.73 -4.71
CA TYR A 14 4.16 -7.20 -3.36
C TYR A 14 3.58 -5.80 -3.20
N ARG A 15 3.66 -4.98 -4.24
CA ARG A 15 3.14 -3.61 -4.22
C ARG A 15 1.60 -3.60 -4.22
N GLN A 16 0.98 -4.52 -4.96
CA GLN A 16 -0.47 -4.68 -4.93
C GLN A 16 -0.95 -5.07 -3.53
N ILE A 17 -0.21 -5.97 -2.88
CA ILE A 17 -0.52 -6.39 -1.51
C ILE A 17 -0.34 -5.21 -0.55
N TYR A 18 0.78 -4.50 -0.66
CA TYR A 18 1.04 -3.30 0.14
C TYR A 18 -0.10 -2.30 -0.01
N ASP A 19 -0.44 -1.96 -1.26
CA ASP A 19 -1.48 -0.98 -1.55
C ASP A 19 -2.84 -1.40 -0.98
N GLY A 20 -3.18 -2.67 -1.11
CA GLY A 20 -4.44 -3.19 -0.59
C GLY A 20 -4.54 -3.08 0.92
N VAL A 21 -3.48 -3.45 1.64
CA VAL A 21 -3.47 -3.36 3.11
C VAL A 21 -3.44 -1.90 3.56
N ALA A 22 -2.58 -1.08 2.96
CA ALA A 22 -2.50 0.35 3.31
C ALA A 22 -3.85 1.04 3.10
N ARG A 23 -4.50 0.76 1.99
CA ARG A 23 -5.84 1.30 1.68
C ARG A 23 -6.86 0.86 2.73
N ALA A 24 -6.86 -0.40 3.10
CA ALA A 24 -7.79 -0.95 4.08
C ALA A 24 -7.56 -0.34 5.46
N VAL A 25 -6.31 -0.10 5.85
CA VAL A 25 -5.98 0.57 7.11
C VAL A 25 -6.45 2.03 7.09
N ILE A 26 -6.15 2.75 6.03
CA ILE A 26 -6.52 4.16 5.88
C ILE A 26 -8.04 4.33 5.88
N ASN A 27 -8.75 3.43 5.19
CA ASN A 27 -10.21 3.53 5.06
C ASN A 27 -10.97 2.87 6.21
N GLY A 28 -10.26 2.31 7.19
CA GLY A 28 -10.91 1.70 8.37
C GLY A 28 -11.49 0.32 8.15
N GLU A 29 -11.23 -0.30 7.00
CA GLU A 29 -11.67 -1.68 6.74
C GLU A 29 -10.91 -2.69 7.60
N LEU A 30 -9.66 -2.37 7.92
CA LEU A 30 -8.88 -3.08 8.92
C LEU A 30 -8.79 -2.18 10.14
N SER A 31 -9.25 -2.70 11.27
CA SER A 31 -9.32 -1.93 12.53
C SER A 31 -7.95 -1.85 13.20
N PRO A 32 -7.68 -0.77 13.97
CA PRO A 32 -6.47 -0.71 14.78
C PRO A 32 -6.31 -1.94 15.67
N GLY A 33 -5.13 -2.54 15.69
CA GLY A 33 -4.83 -3.71 16.49
C GLY A 33 -5.32 -5.03 15.89
N GLU A 34 -6.01 -5.00 14.78
CA GLU A 34 -6.50 -6.23 14.14
C GLU A 34 -5.34 -7.08 13.64
N ALA A 35 -5.40 -8.39 13.89
CA ALA A 35 -4.37 -9.31 13.46
C ALA A 35 -4.42 -9.52 11.96
N LEU A 36 -3.26 -9.48 11.32
CA LEU A 36 -3.13 -9.88 9.92
C LEU A 36 -2.93 -11.40 9.87
N PRO A 37 -3.32 -12.05 8.76
CA PRO A 37 -3.06 -13.48 8.64
C PRO A 37 -1.55 -13.75 8.63
N PRO A 38 -1.12 -14.94 9.10
CA PRO A 38 0.27 -15.35 8.97
C PRO A 38 0.70 -15.29 7.51
N ILE A 39 1.97 -15.04 7.27
CA ILE A 39 2.51 -14.87 5.90
C ILE A 39 2.14 -16.04 5.00
N ARG A 40 2.30 -17.28 5.48
CA ARG A 40 1.97 -18.46 4.67
C ARG A 40 0.49 -18.53 4.33
N THR A 41 -0.36 -18.23 5.29
CA THR A 41 -1.81 -18.22 5.08
C THR A 41 -2.19 -17.16 4.04
N ALA A 42 -1.65 -15.96 4.18
CA ALA A 42 -1.90 -14.88 3.22
C ALA A 42 -1.42 -15.26 1.82
N ALA A 43 -0.25 -15.88 1.71
CA ALA A 43 0.29 -16.31 0.43
C ALA A 43 -0.61 -17.35 -0.24
N GLU A 44 -1.12 -18.30 0.52
CA GLU A 44 -2.06 -19.31 0.02
C GLU A 44 -3.36 -18.69 -0.46
N GLU A 45 -3.94 -17.82 0.36
CA GLU A 45 -5.21 -17.16 0.02
C GLU A 45 -5.10 -16.28 -1.21
N LEU A 46 -3.99 -15.56 -1.34
CA LEU A 46 -3.77 -14.64 -2.45
C LEU A 46 -3.16 -15.33 -3.67
N ARG A 47 -2.75 -16.58 -3.53
CA ARG A 47 -2.08 -17.35 -4.59
C ARG A 47 -0.82 -16.66 -5.10
N VAL A 48 -0.01 -16.21 -4.16
CA VAL A 48 1.28 -15.57 -4.45
C VAL A 48 2.37 -16.24 -3.63
N SER A 49 3.63 -15.91 -3.92
CA SER A 49 4.74 -16.46 -3.16
C SER A 49 4.82 -15.88 -1.75
N VAL A 50 5.36 -16.67 -0.83
CA VAL A 50 5.65 -16.22 0.53
C VAL A 50 6.57 -15.00 0.50
N ILE A 51 7.51 -14.96 -0.44
CA ILE A 51 8.46 -13.84 -0.59
C ILE A 51 7.73 -12.54 -0.90
N SER A 52 6.72 -12.58 -1.77
CA SER A 52 5.92 -11.39 -2.11
C SER A 52 5.17 -10.85 -0.89
N VAL A 53 4.56 -11.74 -0.11
CA VAL A 53 3.84 -11.34 1.12
C VAL A 53 4.81 -10.77 2.14
N LYS A 54 5.93 -11.46 2.35
CA LYS A 54 6.96 -11.01 3.28
C LYS A 54 7.47 -9.63 2.93
N HIS A 55 7.74 -9.40 1.65
CA HIS A 55 8.20 -8.09 1.17
C HIS A 55 7.15 -7.00 1.47
N ALA A 56 5.88 -7.29 1.18
CA ALA A 56 4.80 -6.35 1.47
C ALA A 56 4.70 -6.04 2.97
N TRP A 57 4.77 -7.07 3.83
CA TRP A 57 4.73 -6.89 5.29
C TRP A 57 5.89 -6.04 5.79
N GLU A 58 7.10 -6.28 5.29
CA GLU A 58 8.28 -5.49 5.65
C GLU A 58 8.12 -4.02 5.29
N GLU A 59 7.59 -3.74 4.10
CA GLU A 59 7.34 -2.37 3.64
C GLU A 59 6.24 -1.69 4.48
N LEU A 60 5.16 -2.41 4.78
CA LEU A 60 4.07 -1.90 5.60
C LEU A 60 4.54 -1.59 7.03
N GLU A 61 5.42 -2.43 7.57
CA GLU A 61 6.00 -2.21 8.89
C GLU A 61 6.93 -1.01 8.88
N ARG A 62 7.78 -0.90 7.88
CA ARG A 62 8.66 0.27 7.71
C ARG A 62 7.88 1.56 7.67
N ASP A 63 6.76 1.57 6.96
CA ASP A 63 5.93 2.76 6.80
C ASP A 63 4.94 2.96 7.95
N GLY A 64 4.95 2.07 8.94
CA GLY A 64 4.16 2.23 10.15
C GLY A 64 2.69 1.88 10.04
N PHE A 65 2.28 1.14 9.02
CA PHE A 65 0.88 0.67 8.90
C PHE A 65 0.62 -0.57 9.75
N ILE A 66 1.64 -1.39 9.95
CA ILE A 66 1.54 -2.59 10.78
C ILE A 66 2.70 -2.67 11.74
N ILE A 67 2.53 -3.47 12.78
CA ILE A 67 3.59 -3.80 13.73
C ILE A 67 3.73 -5.31 13.77
N THR A 68 4.94 -5.79 14.02
CA THR A 68 5.19 -7.22 14.21
C THR A 68 5.60 -7.46 15.66
N ALA A 69 4.85 -8.35 16.31
CA ALA A 69 5.17 -8.77 17.66
C ALA A 69 5.81 -10.14 17.57
N VAL A 70 7.05 -10.25 18.03
CA VAL A 70 7.82 -11.51 17.97
C VAL A 70 7.04 -12.64 18.63
N GLY A 71 6.84 -13.74 17.89
CA GLY A 71 6.10 -14.90 18.36
C GLY A 71 4.58 -14.75 18.34
N ARG A 72 4.04 -13.60 17.95
CA ARG A 72 2.59 -13.35 17.93
C ARG A 72 2.04 -12.98 16.55
N GLY A 73 2.89 -12.59 15.62
CA GLY A 73 2.49 -12.21 14.27
C GLY A 73 2.44 -10.71 14.05
N SER A 74 1.74 -10.31 13.00
CA SER A 74 1.64 -8.90 12.59
C SER A 74 0.22 -8.38 12.83
N PHE A 75 0.15 -7.10 13.20
CA PHE A 75 -1.10 -6.44 13.58
C PHE A 75 -1.16 -5.06 12.96
N VAL A 76 -2.36 -4.60 12.70
CA VAL A 76 -2.58 -3.23 12.25
C VAL A 76 -2.14 -2.28 13.36
N ALA A 77 -1.35 -1.27 13.01
CA ALA A 77 -0.88 -0.28 13.97
C ALA A 77 -2.05 0.51 14.55
N GLU A 78 -1.95 0.90 15.82
CA GLU A 78 -2.97 1.72 16.45
C GLU A 78 -2.65 3.19 16.17
N LEU A 79 -3.29 3.73 15.14
CA LEU A 79 -3.04 5.07 14.65
C LEU A 79 -4.25 5.97 14.95
N SER A 80 -3.96 7.19 15.41
CA SER A 80 -4.99 8.21 15.56
C SER A 80 -5.48 8.67 14.19
N LYS A 81 -6.61 9.38 14.16
CA LYS A 81 -7.13 9.96 12.91
C LYS A 81 -6.11 10.91 12.27
N GLU A 82 -5.38 11.66 13.10
CA GLU A 82 -4.35 12.59 12.63
C GLU A 82 -3.19 11.83 12.00
N GLU A 83 -2.75 10.74 12.63
CA GLU A 83 -1.67 9.90 12.10
C GLU A 83 -2.08 9.23 10.80
N LEU A 84 -3.32 8.75 10.70
CA LEU A 84 -3.85 8.18 9.47
C LEU A 84 -3.89 9.21 8.35
N ALA A 85 -4.34 10.42 8.64
CA ALA A 85 -4.38 11.51 7.65
C ALA A 85 -2.99 11.86 7.14
N LYS A 86 -1.99 11.88 8.03
CA LYS A 86 -0.59 12.12 7.63
C LYS A 86 -0.05 11.01 6.75
N LYS A 87 -0.33 9.76 7.09
CA LYS A 87 0.11 8.62 6.28
C LYS A 87 -0.56 8.62 4.90
N ARG A 88 -1.84 8.95 4.86
CA ARG A 88 -2.58 9.07 3.61
C ARG A 88 -1.95 10.14 2.72
N ALA A 89 -1.69 11.32 3.29
CA ALA A 89 -1.08 12.43 2.55
C ALA A 89 0.32 12.08 2.05
N ALA A 90 1.12 11.42 2.90
CA ALA A 90 2.47 11.01 2.52
C ALA A 90 2.46 10.00 1.38
N LEU A 91 1.56 9.03 1.44
CA LEU A 91 1.44 8.00 0.40
C LEU A 91 0.99 8.61 -0.93
N MET A 92 0.00 9.51 -0.88
CA MET A 92 -0.43 10.24 -2.07
C MET A 92 0.72 11.02 -2.71
N LYS A 93 1.46 11.75 -1.88
CA LYS A 93 2.58 12.57 -2.37
C LYS A 93 3.67 11.69 -3.01
N GLU A 94 3.99 10.57 -2.38
CA GLU A 94 4.99 9.63 -2.90
C GLU A 94 4.60 9.11 -4.28
N ARG A 95 3.34 8.68 -4.43
CA ARG A 95 2.86 8.12 -5.70
C ARG A 95 2.76 9.17 -6.79
N LEU A 96 2.32 10.37 -6.45
CA LEU A 96 2.29 11.48 -7.42
C LEU A 96 3.70 11.93 -7.78
N TYR A 97 4.61 11.92 -6.82
CA TYR A 97 6.01 12.25 -7.08
C TYR A 97 6.62 11.31 -8.13
N GLU A 98 6.38 10.02 -8.00
CA GLU A 98 6.84 9.03 -8.98
C GLU A 98 6.25 9.30 -10.36
N GLY A 99 4.94 9.48 -10.43
CA GLY A 99 4.24 9.70 -11.70
C GLY A 99 4.59 11.03 -12.36
N VAL A 100 4.63 12.09 -11.58
CA VAL A 100 5.01 13.42 -12.07
C VAL A 100 6.46 13.39 -12.54
N GLY A 101 7.35 12.74 -11.80
CA GLY A 101 8.75 12.60 -12.18
C GLY A 101 8.93 11.92 -13.53
N PHE A 102 8.18 10.85 -13.75
CA PHE A 102 8.21 10.15 -15.03
C PHE A 102 7.69 11.06 -16.16
N CYS A 103 6.56 11.74 -15.94
CA CYS A 103 6.01 12.66 -16.93
C CYS A 103 6.98 13.78 -17.29
N LYS A 104 7.69 14.33 -16.28
CA LYS A 104 8.73 15.34 -16.52
C LYS A 104 9.86 14.79 -17.39
N SER A 105 10.22 13.53 -17.20
CA SER A 105 11.27 12.90 -18.01
C SER A 105 10.84 12.76 -19.47
N LEU A 106 9.55 12.80 -19.76
CA LEU A 106 9.00 12.80 -21.11
C LEU A 106 8.89 14.21 -21.69
N GLY A 107 9.30 15.22 -20.95
CA GLY A 107 9.23 16.61 -21.38
C GLY A 107 7.90 17.29 -21.09
N ALA A 108 7.03 16.70 -20.28
CA ALA A 108 5.73 17.28 -19.97
C ALA A 108 5.88 18.51 -19.08
N SER A 109 5.10 19.55 -19.38
CA SER A 109 5.01 20.75 -18.55
C SER A 109 4.04 20.50 -17.39
N GLU A 110 4.09 21.37 -16.37
CA GLU A 110 3.13 21.33 -15.28
C GLU A 110 1.69 21.45 -15.80
N GLU A 111 1.47 22.33 -16.77
CA GLU A 111 0.15 22.56 -17.37
C GLU A 111 -0.40 21.30 -18.03
N GLU A 112 0.45 20.59 -18.76
CA GLU A 112 0.05 19.32 -19.38
C GLU A 112 -0.33 18.28 -18.34
N ILE A 113 0.47 18.18 -17.29
CA ILE A 113 0.23 17.22 -16.21
C ILE A 113 -1.08 17.55 -15.49
N GLN A 114 -1.33 18.83 -15.19
CA GLN A 114 -2.58 19.26 -14.54
C GLN A 114 -3.79 18.97 -15.40
N LYS A 115 -3.66 19.16 -16.72
CA LYS A 115 -4.74 18.86 -17.66
C LYS A 115 -5.11 17.38 -17.62
N VAL A 116 -4.10 16.51 -17.64
CA VAL A 116 -4.32 15.06 -17.57
C VAL A 116 -4.98 14.67 -16.25
N ILE A 117 -4.54 15.26 -15.13
CA ILE A 117 -5.17 15.01 -13.84
C ILE A 117 -6.66 15.32 -13.86
N LYS A 118 -7.04 16.46 -14.45
CA LYS A 118 -8.45 16.83 -14.58
C LYS A 118 -9.23 15.83 -15.44
N GLU A 119 -8.61 15.35 -16.51
CA GLU A 119 -9.24 14.37 -17.40
C GLU A 119 -9.47 13.01 -16.71
N LEU A 120 -8.62 12.67 -15.74
CA LEU A 120 -8.71 11.41 -15.00
C LEU A 120 -9.84 11.39 -13.95
N TYR A 121 -10.34 12.55 -13.56
CA TYR A 121 -11.48 12.66 -12.66
C TYR A 121 -12.78 12.70 -13.44
#